data_8e580f4bd482b1e686f02d42c2c9498f
#
_entry.id   8e580f4bd482b1e686f02d42c2c9498f
#
_cell.length_a   1.000
_cell.length_b   1.000
_cell.length_c   1.000
_cell.angle_alpha   90.00
_cell.angle_beta   90.00
_cell.angle_gamma   90.00
#
_symmetry.space_group_name_H-M   'P 1'
#
loop_
_entity.id
_entity.type
_entity.pdbx_description
1 polymer ?
#
loop_
_entity_poly.entity_id
_entity_poly.type
_entity_poly.pdbx_seq_one_letter_code
_entity_poly.pdbx_strand_id
1 'polypeptide(L)'
;GVLDGEISISGTLNNMSLSGELLAENGSFTVDYTKVPYTFGGKLRARGTRFFFSDFLLHDQANNEGKVRGFIDLKELPNILYLFDLQTPKLLAMNTTMQDNEYFYGTVYFNGMAKIEGDLNETAISCEGKSLENTVCSIPVTYSELTGAYDFLLFSSDTIQTHTYEKVSSSSSISIDMTLDLTPDALAQIVFDPKVGDAIKARGRGNLQIKMN
;
A
#
# COMPACT_ATOMS: atom_id res chain seq x y z
N GLY A 1 -8.02 2.41 -20.40
CA GLY A 1 -7.88 3.86 -20.26
C GLY A 1 -7.52 4.54 -21.57
N VAL A 2 -7.76 5.81 -21.63
CA VAL A 2 -7.42 6.68 -22.77
C VAL A 2 -6.53 7.81 -22.26
N LEU A 3 -5.51 8.18 -23.06
CA LEU A 3 -4.70 9.37 -22.85
C LEU A 3 -4.90 10.27 -24.07
N ASP A 4 -5.34 11.50 -23.82
CA ASP A 4 -5.53 12.51 -24.86
C ASP A 4 -4.72 13.77 -24.54
N GLY A 5 -4.12 14.40 -25.53
CA GLY A 5 -3.32 15.60 -25.37
C GLY A 5 -2.00 15.56 -26.12
N GLU A 6 -1.13 16.52 -25.82
CA GLU A 6 0.14 16.70 -26.51
C GLU A 6 1.28 16.92 -25.53
N ILE A 7 2.39 16.19 -25.73
CA ILE A 7 3.65 16.37 -24.99
C ILE A 7 4.76 16.65 -26.00
N SER A 8 5.43 17.76 -25.82
CA SER A 8 6.66 18.09 -26.52
C SER A 8 7.88 17.68 -25.71
N ILE A 9 8.81 17.00 -26.34
CA ILE A 9 10.09 16.58 -25.74
C ILE A 9 11.22 17.28 -26.47
N SER A 10 12.09 17.96 -25.75
CA SER A 10 13.24 18.69 -26.28
C SER A 10 14.51 18.41 -25.47
N GLY A 11 15.67 18.73 -26.05
CA GLY A 11 16.97 18.52 -25.39
C GLY A 11 17.64 17.19 -25.74
N THR A 12 18.48 16.69 -24.82
CA THR A 12 19.20 15.41 -24.92
C THR A 12 18.77 14.49 -23.78
N LEU A 13 19.14 13.20 -23.85
CA LEU A 13 18.82 12.24 -22.76
C LEU A 13 19.29 12.70 -21.38
N ASN A 14 20.43 13.39 -21.29
CA ASN A 14 20.96 13.89 -20.02
C ASN A 14 20.43 15.28 -19.65
N ASN A 15 19.69 15.94 -20.54
CA ASN A 15 19.10 17.26 -20.31
C ASN A 15 17.79 17.39 -21.06
N MET A 16 16.85 16.51 -20.73
CA MET A 16 15.54 16.42 -21.33
C MET A 16 14.61 17.48 -20.73
N SER A 17 13.80 18.09 -21.56
CA SER A 17 12.74 19.00 -21.14
C SER A 17 11.42 18.60 -21.77
N LEU A 18 10.46 18.33 -20.92
CA LEU A 18 9.08 18.01 -21.27
C LEU A 18 8.22 19.27 -21.13
N SER A 19 7.24 19.43 -22.01
CA SER A 19 6.19 20.45 -21.87
C SER A 19 4.90 19.96 -22.52
N GLY A 20 3.76 20.30 -21.91
CA GLY A 20 2.45 19.95 -22.44
C GLY A 20 1.48 19.45 -21.37
N GLU A 21 0.32 19.03 -21.81
CA GLU A 21 -0.75 18.52 -20.95
C GLU A 21 -1.38 17.26 -21.56
N LEU A 22 -1.71 16.32 -20.70
CA LEU A 22 -2.47 15.12 -21.04
C LEU A 22 -3.70 15.03 -20.14
N LEU A 23 -4.78 14.55 -20.70
CA LEU A 23 -5.97 14.10 -19.97
C LEU A 23 -5.98 12.57 -19.95
N ALA A 24 -5.96 12.00 -18.75
CA ALA A 24 -6.15 10.57 -18.56
C ALA A 24 -7.60 10.29 -18.22
N GLU A 25 -8.21 9.33 -18.88
CA GLU A 25 -9.59 8.91 -18.63
C GLU A 25 -9.66 7.39 -18.54
N ASN A 26 -10.40 6.90 -17.53
CA ASN A 26 -10.67 5.48 -17.32
C ASN A 26 -9.39 4.61 -17.25
N GLY A 27 -8.31 5.15 -16.72
CA GLY A 27 -7.13 4.36 -16.37
C GLY A 27 -7.46 3.39 -15.24
N SER A 28 -6.76 2.28 -15.15
CA SER A 28 -6.92 1.32 -14.06
C SER A 28 -5.61 0.67 -13.69
N PHE A 29 -5.45 0.36 -12.41
CA PHE A 29 -4.36 -0.44 -11.88
C PHE A 29 -4.84 -1.18 -10.63
N THR A 30 -4.12 -2.22 -10.26
CA THR A 30 -4.34 -2.94 -9.00
C THR A 30 -3.08 -2.78 -8.14
N VAL A 31 -3.27 -2.38 -6.88
CA VAL A 31 -2.18 -2.39 -5.89
C VAL A 31 -1.99 -3.83 -5.45
N ASP A 32 -0.91 -4.46 -5.88
CA ASP A 32 -0.70 -5.90 -5.67
C ASP A 32 -0.58 -6.28 -4.20
N TYR A 33 0.04 -5.43 -3.39
CA TYR A 33 0.20 -5.63 -1.95
C TYR A 33 -1.13 -5.61 -1.17
N THR A 34 -2.06 -4.73 -1.54
CA THR A 34 -3.37 -4.58 -0.86
C THR A 34 -4.52 -5.27 -1.60
N LYS A 35 -4.26 -5.80 -2.82
CA LYS A 35 -5.23 -6.45 -3.70
C LYS A 35 -6.45 -5.58 -4.06
N VAL A 36 -6.26 -4.25 -4.04
CA VAL A 36 -7.33 -3.32 -4.39
C VAL A 36 -7.15 -2.80 -5.81
N PRO A 37 -8.12 -3.02 -6.70
CA PRO A 37 -8.16 -2.38 -7.99
C PRO A 37 -8.76 -0.97 -7.87
N TYR A 38 -8.12 -0.03 -8.58
CA TYR A 38 -8.59 1.34 -8.69
C TYR A 38 -8.76 1.73 -10.14
N THR A 39 -9.70 2.62 -10.39
CA THR A 39 -9.78 3.39 -11.63
C THR A 39 -9.33 4.83 -11.35
N PHE A 40 -8.78 5.48 -12.36
CA PHE A 40 -8.29 6.84 -12.19
C PHE A 40 -8.52 7.68 -13.44
N GLY A 41 -8.55 8.99 -13.23
CA GLY A 41 -8.58 9.98 -14.27
C GLY A 41 -8.17 11.35 -13.78
N GLY A 42 -7.77 12.22 -14.71
CA GLY A 42 -7.37 13.57 -14.39
C GLY A 42 -6.35 14.14 -15.34
N LYS A 43 -5.92 15.38 -15.06
CA LYS A 43 -4.96 16.11 -15.88
C LYS A 43 -3.53 15.88 -15.43
N LEU A 44 -2.67 15.54 -16.37
CA LEU A 44 -1.22 15.51 -16.20
C LEU A 44 -0.62 16.72 -16.91
N ARG A 45 0.27 17.43 -16.21
CA ARG A 45 1.06 18.51 -16.79
C ARG A 45 2.52 18.13 -16.82
N ALA A 46 3.12 18.12 -18.01
CA ALA A 46 4.55 17.93 -18.17
C ALA A 46 5.27 19.29 -18.11
N ARG A 47 6.31 19.40 -17.27
CA ARG A 47 7.18 20.56 -17.18
C ARG A 47 8.58 20.17 -16.74
N GLY A 48 9.59 20.53 -17.52
CA GLY A 48 10.98 20.15 -17.26
C GLY A 48 11.17 18.64 -17.34
N THR A 49 11.57 18.02 -16.26
CA THR A 49 11.71 16.56 -16.19
C THR A 49 10.51 15.87 -15.53
N ARG A 50 9.47 16.62 -15.13
CA ARG A 50 8.38 16.14 -14.29
C ARG A 50 7.04 16.08 -14.97
N PHE A 51 6.28 15.05 -14.61
CA PHE A 51 4.83 14.96 -14.81
C PHE A 51 4.13 15.27 -13.48
N PHE A 52 3.32 16.29 -13.45
CA PHE A 52 2.54 16.70 -12.28
C PHE A 52 1.11 16.20 -12.39
N PHE A 53 0.62 15.68 -11.27
CA PHE A 53 -0.75 15.22 -11.06
C PHE A 53 -1.42 16.24 -10.11
N SER A 54 -2.29 17.08 -10.63
CA SER A 54 -2.88 18.18 -9.84
C SER A 54 -4.31 17.89 -9.40
N ASP A 55 -5.10 17.26 -10.26
CA ASP A 55 -6.52 16.99 -10.07
C ASP A 55 -6.84 15.55 -10.47
N PHE A 56 -6.04 14.62 -9.98
CA PHE A 56 -6.24 13.21 -10.23
C PHE A 56 -7.25 12.64 -9.24
N LEU A 57 -8.25 11.97 -9.75
CA LEU A 57 -9.24 11.25 -8.97
C LEU A 57 -8.98 9.75 -9.07
N LEU A 58 -9.05 9.11 -7.94
CA LEU A 58 -8.93 7.67 -7.79
C LEU A 58 -10.27 7.14 -7.28
N HIS A 59 -10.77 6.07 -7.89
CA HIS A 59 -12.02 5.44 -7.46
C HIS A 59 -11.78 3.96 -7.17
N ASP A 60 -12.34 3.46 -6.08
CA ASP A 60 -12.41 2.04 -5.79
C ASP A 60 -13.60 1.37 -6.48
N GLN A 61 -13.77 0.06 -6.30
CA GLN A 61 -14.86 -0.72 -6.90
C GLN A 61 -16.27 -0.28 -6.48
N ALA A 62 -16.39 0.35 -5.30
CA ALA A 62 -17.65 0.91 -4.80
C ALA A 62 -17.86 2.37 -5.22
N ASN A 63 -16.98 2.88 -6.10
CA ASN A 63 -16.97 4.27 -6.57
C ASN A 63 -16.75 5.30 -5.45
N ASN A 64 -16.07 4.91 -4.36
CA ASN A 64 -15.58 5.88 -3.40
C ASN A 64 -14.37 6.61 -3.99
N GLU A 65 -14.21 7.89 -3.65
CA GLU A 65 -13.25 8.80 -4.29
C GLU A 65 -12.07 9.11 -3.38
N GLY A 66 -10.87 9.12 -3.97
CA GLY A 66 -9.65 9.70 -3.42
C GLY A 66 -9.06 10.74 -4.36
N LYS A 67 -8.53 11.82 -3.80
CA LYS A 67 -7.82 12.88 -4.55
C LYS A 67 -6.33 12.63 -4.45
N VAL A 68 -5.67 12.57 -5.60
CA VAL A 68 -4.23 12.34 -5.70
C VAL A 68 -3.57 13.58 -6.28
N ARG A 69 -2.50 14.01 -5.61
CA ARG A 69 -1.58 15.06 -6.08
C ARG A 69 -0.17 14.54 -6.02
N GLY A 70 0.69 15.06 -6.88
CA GLY A 70 2.07 14.62 -6.83
C GLY A 70 2.81 14.81 -8.13
N PHE A 71 3.92 14.11 -8.26
CA PHE A 71 4.71 14.14 -9.47
C PHE A 71 5.49 12.84 -9.68
N ILE A 72 5.88 12.62 -10.92
CA ILE A 72 6.90 11.65 -11.35
C ILE A 72 8.02 12.46 -11.98
N ASP A 73 9.28 12.24 -11.55
CA ASP A 73 10.48 12.91 -12.06
C ASP A 73 11.35 11.92 -12.84
N LEU A 74 11.63 12.25 -14.08
CA LEU A 74 12.46 11.47 -15.00
C LEU A 74 13.91 11.98 -15.11
N LYS A 75 14.32 12.87 -14.18
CA LYS A 75 15.65 13.51 -14.23
C LYS A 75 16.80 12.53 -14.19
N GLU A 76 16.66 11.45 -13.44
CA GLU A 76 17.73 10.49 -13.16
C GLU A 76 17.47 9.13 -13.83
N LEU A 77 16.93 9.14 -15.06
CA LEU A 77 16.69 7.90 -15.82
C LEU A 77 17.94 7.01 -15.86
N PRO A 78 17.79 5.67 -15.65
CA PRO A 78 16.52 4.94 -15.56
C PRO A 78 15.84 4.97 -14.21
N ASN A 79 16.40 5.63 -13.18
CA ASN A 79 15.76 5.75 -11.88
C ASN A 79 14.65 6.82 -11.92
N ILE A 80 13.42 6.41 -11.63
CA ILE A 80 12.23 7.27 -11.68
C ILE A 80 11.84 7.61 -10.24
N LEU A 81 11.95 8.89 -9.88
CA LEU A 81 11.49 9.37 -8.57
C LEU A 81 10.02 9.73 -8.61
N TYR A 82 9.30 9.47 -7.55
CA TYR A 82 7.89 9.85 -7.44
C TYR A 82 7.51 10.27 -6.02
N LEU A 83 6.51 11.12 -5.97
CA LEU A 83 5.83 11.54 -4.75
C LEU A 83 4.36 11.70 -5.05
N PHE A 84 3.50 11.07 -4.23
CA PHE A 84 2.06 11.18 -4.31
C PHE A 84 1.47 11.41 -2.92
N ASP A 85 0.58 12.39 -2.83
CA ASP A 85 -0.27 12.63 -1.68
C ASP A 85 -1.70 12.23 -2.07
N LEU A 86 -2.27 11.30 -1.33
CA LEU A 86 -3.65 10.86 -1.43
C LEU A 86 -4.45 11.40 -0.25
N GLN A 87 -5.61 11.98 -0.52
CA GLN A 87 -6.59 12.35 0.49
C GLN A 87 -7.96 11.79 0.13
N THR A 88 -8.62 11.16 1.10
CA THR A 88 -9.94 10.57 0.86
C THR A 88 -10.86 10.66 2.06
N PRO A 89 -12.16 10.93 1.85
CA PRO A 89 -13.19 10.78 2.88
C PRO A 89 -13.57 9.31 3.10
N LYS A 90 -13.40 8.46 2.07
CA LYS A 90 -13.64 7.02 2.12
C LYS A 90 -12.98 6.38 0.91
N LEU A 91 -12.14 5.37 1.14
CA LEU A 91 -11.56 4.55 0.10
C LEU A 91 -11.32 3.14 0.63
N LEU A 92 -11.50 2.13 -0.20
CA LEU A 92 -11.04 0.78 0.11
C LEU A 92 -9.52 0.76 0.04
N ALA A 93 -8.85 0.57 1.17
CA ALA A 93 -7.39 0.61 1.25
C ALA A 93 -6.76 -0.79 1.20
N MET A 94 -7.50 -1.82 1.64
CA MET A 94 -7.03 -3.20 1.64
C MET A 94 -8.19 -4.16 1.42
N ASN A 95 -7.95 -5.22 0.64
CA ASN A 95 -8.89 -6.32 0.43
C ASN A 95 -8.11 -7.62 0.22
N THR A 96 -7.44 -8.05 1.28
CA THR A 96 -6.53 -9.21 1.27
C THR A 96 -7.11 -10.38 2.02
N THR A 97 -6.60 -11.56 1.69
CA THR A 97 -6.83 -12.81 2.42
C THR A 97 -5.56 -13.21 3.18
N MET A 98 -5.67 -14.22 4.03
CA MET A 98 -4.51 -14.80 4.73
C MET A 98 -3.44 -15.35 3.77
N GLN A 99 -3.82 -15.73 2.54
CA GLN A 99 -2.88 -16.20 1.53
C GLN A 99 -2.07 -15.05 0.90
N ASP A 100 -2.62 -13.82 0.92
CA ASP A 100 -1.97 -12.63 0.38
C ASP A 100 -1.02 -11.99 1.39
N ASN A 101 -1.37 -12.04 2.68
CA ASN A 101 -0.55 -11.50 3.76
C ASN A 101 -0.78 -12.31 5.05
N GLU A 102 0.28 -12.91 5.56
CA GLU A 102 0.23 -13.77 6.77
C GLU A 102 0.24 -12.98 8.09
N TYR A 103 0.61 -11.69 8.08
CA TYR A 103 0.70 -10.85 9.27
C TYR A 103 -0.62 -10.14 9.59
N PHE A 104 -1.32 -9.69 8.55
CA PHE A 104 -2.64 -9.07 8.68
C PHE A 104 -3.39 -9.14 7.36
N TYR A 105 -4.69 -9.31 7.41
CA TYR A 105 -5.53 -9.41 6.22
C TYR A 105 -6.96 -8.92 6.51
N GLY A 106 -7.74 -8.73 5.47
CA GLY A 106 -9.15 -8.36 5.55
C GLY A 106 -9.54 -7.24 4.59
N THR A 107 -10.65 -6.60 4.89
CA THR A 107 -11.19 -5.49 4.13
C THR A 107 -11.11 -4.22 4.98
N VAL A 108 -10.39 -3.21 4.51
CA VAL A 108 -10.21 -1.96 5.26
C VAL A 108 -10.65 -0.77 4.44
N TYR A 109 -11.67 -0.07 4.94
CA TYR A 109 -12.07 1.24 4.45
C TYR A 109 -11.44 2.32 5.31
N PHE A 110 -10.88 3.31 4.65
CA PHE A 110 -10.04 4.33 5.23
C PHE A 110 -10.54 5.73 4.91
N ASN A 111 -10.52 6.61 5.92
CA ASN A 111 -10.68 8.06 5.77
C ASN A 111 -9.41 8.72 6.29
N GLY A 112 -8.72 9.47 5.46
CA GLY A 112 -7.48 10.11 5.88
C GLY A 112 -6.60 10.52 4.72
N MET A 113 -5.31 10.54 5.00
CA MET A 113 -4.25 10.90 4.07
C MET A 113 -3.21 9.79 3.98
N ALA A 114 -2.67 9.60 2.78
CA ALA A 114 -1.51 8.74 2.56
C ALA A 114 -0.50 9.48 1.69
N LYS A 115 0.77 9.34 2.04
CA LYS A 115 1.89 9.83 1.25
C LYS A 115 2.69 8.63 0.77
N ILE A 116 2.99 8.61 -0.51
CA ILE A 116 3.78 7.57 -1.17
C ILE A 116 4.94 8.27 -1.86
N GLU A 117 6.15 7.94 -1.48
CA GLU A 117 7.34 8.53 -2.07
C GLU A 117 8.45 7.50 -2.24
N GLY A 118 9.29 7.70 -3.24
CA GLY A 118 10.40 6.80 -3.48
C GLY A 118 10.87 6.76 -4.92
N ASP A 119 11.46 5.64 -5.25
CA ASP A 119 11.94 5.33 -6.58
C ASP A 119 11.63 3.86 -6.96
N LEU A 120 12.25 3.34 -8.02
CA LEU A 120 12.03 1.95 -8.47
C LEU A 120 12.61 0.90 -7.52
N ASN A 121 13.48 1.28 -6.58
CA ASN A 121 14.14 0.38 -5.64
C ASN A 121 13.53 0.45 -4.25
N GLU A 122 13.14 1.65 -3.82
CA GLU A 122 12.64 1.89 -2.46
C GLU A 122 11.36 2.73 -2.50
N THR A 123 10.34 2.28 -1.77
CA THR A 123 9.06 2.98 -1.62
C THR A 123 8.76 3.17 -0.15
N ALA A 124 8.52 4.41 0.26
CA ALA A 124 8.02 4.73 1.60
C ALA A 124 6.54 5.12 1.53
N ILE A 125 5.74 4.50 2.37
CA ILE A 125 4.30 4.76 2.49
C ILE A 125 4.01 5.23 3.90
N SER A 126 3.49 6.44 4.03
CA SER A 126 3.02 6.99 5.30
C SER A 126 1.51 7.19 5.24
N CYS A 127 0.78 6.66 6.21
CA CYS A 127 -0.68 6.79 6.26
C CYS A 127 -1.14 7.29 7.62
N GLU A 128 -2.06 8.24 7.63
CA GLU A 128 -2.72 8.73 8.83
C GLU A 128 -4.21 8.90 8.59
N GLY A 129 -5.03 8.31 9.46
CA GLY A 129 -6.48 8.42 9.32
C GLY A 129 -7.25 7.51 10.25
N LYS A 130 -8.48 7.21 9.88
CA LYS A 130 -9.39 6.39 10.69
C LYS A 130 -10.07 5.31 9.86
N SER A 131 -10.34 4.20 10.52
CA SER A 131 -11.16 3.11 9.96
C SER A 131 -12.61 3.55 9.83
N LEU A 132 -13.29 3.00 8.86
CA LEU A 132 -14.71 3.26 8.62
C LEU A 132 -15.54 1.97 8.76
N GLU A 133 -16.85 2.12 8.64
CA GLU A 133 -17.80 1.00 8.58
C GLU A 133 -17.43 -0.02 7.50
N ASN A 134 -17.81 -1.27 7.72
CA ASN A 134 -17.44 -2.42 6.88
C ASN A 134 -15.94 -2.77 6.87
N THR A 135 -15.16 -2.16 7.76
CA THR A 135 -13.78 -2.55 7.98
C THR A 135 -13.73 -3.81 8.85
N VAL A 136 -12.99 -4.80 8.36
CA VAL A 136 -12.65 -6.04 9.08
C VAL A 136 -11.15 -6.24 8.93
N CYS A 137 -10.41 -6.15 10.02
CA CYS A 137 -8.97 -6.39 10.04
C CYS A 137 -8.68 -7.62 10.91
N SER A 138 -8.01 -8.61 10.36
CA SER A 138 -7.66 -9.86 11.02
C SER A 138 -6.16 -9.94 11.21
N ILE A 139 -5.73 -10.21 12.43
CA ILE A 139 -4.33 -10.37 12.83
C ILE A 139 -4.16 -11.82 13.32
N PRO A 140 -3.53 -12.71 12.55
CA PRO A 140 -3.25 -14.06 13.00
C PRO A 140 -2.13 -14.04 14.07
N VAL A 141 -2.35 -14.74 15.16
CA VAL A 141 -1.33 -14.96 16.19
C VAL A 141 -0.72 -16.34 15.95
N THR A 142 0.48 -16.36 15.38
CA THR A 142 1.19 -17.62 15.16
C THR A 142 1.80 -18.09 16.47
N TYR A 143 1.53 -19.34 16.86
CA TYR A 143 2.06 -19.94 18.10
C TYR A 143 3.59 -19.94 18.21
N SER A 144 4.32 -19.70 17.12
CA SER A 144 5.79 -19.59 17.12
C SER A 144 6.32 -18.38 17.92
N GLU A 145 5.51 -17.34 18.12
CA GLU A 145 5.92 -16.21 18.98
C GLU A 145 5.69 -16.48 20.48
N LEU A 146 4.82 -17.44 20.81
CA LEU A 146 4.59 -17.86 22.19
C LEU A 146 5.64 -18.87 22.71
N THR A 147 6.38 -19.52 21.81
CA THR A 147 7.42 -20.49 22.20
C THR A 147 8.72 -19.84 22.67
N GLY A 148 8.93 -18.54 22.42
CA GLY A 148 10.07 -17.79 22.99
C GLY A 148 10.04 -17.61 24.51
N ALA A 149 8.93 -17.95 25.20
CA ALA A 149 8.80 -17.81 26.64
C ALA A 149 9.08 -19.11 27.43
N TYR A 150 9.34 -20.23 26.76
CA TYR A 150 9.57 -21.54 27.42
C TYR A 150 10.91 -22.14 27.01
N ASP A 151 11.99 -21.44 27.34
CA ASP A 151 13.38 -21.81 27.04
C ASP A 151 13.89 -23.04 27.85
N PHE A 152 13.01 -23.75 28.57
CA PHE A 152 13.37 -24.91 29.38
C PHE A 152 12.94 -26.28 28.80
N LEU A 153 12.31 -26.31 27.60
CA LEU A 153 11.97 -27.57 26.92
C LEU A 153 12.87 -27.76 25.69
N LEU A 154 14.08 -28.24 25.93
CA LEU A 154 14.96 -28.74 24.87
C LEU A 154 14.51 -30.16 24.49
N PHE A 155 13.75 -30.30 23.44
CA PHE A 155 13.59 -31.59 22.78
C PHE A 155 14.83 -31.85 21.91
N SER A 156 15.70 -32.74 22.40
CA SER A 156 16.80 -33.28 21.64
C SER A 156 16.23 -34.21 20.56
N SER A 157 16.10 -33.76 19.36
CA SER A 157 15.97 -34.62 18.20
C SER A 157 16.72 -34.04 17.03
N ASP A 158 17.47 -34.92 16.38
CA ASP A 158 18.46 -34.75 15.34
C ASP A 158 18.10 -33.85 14.18
N THR A 159 19.09 -33.05 13.81
CA THR A 159 19.40 -32.59 12.44
C THR A 159 18.26 -31.92 11.68
N ILE A 160 17.98 -30.67 12.01
CA ILE A 160 17.30 -29.78 11.08
C ILE A 160 18.38 -29.18 10.16
N GLN A 161 18.45 -29.67 8.93
CA GLN A 161 19.12 -28.97 7.85
C GLN A 161 18.32 -27.71 7.56
N THR A 162 18.82 -26.58 8.01
CA THR A 162 18.37 -25.26 7.57
C THR A 162 18.73 -25.11 6.10
N HIS A 163 17.78 -25.36 5.22
CA HIS A 163 17.86 -24.92 3.85
C HIS A 163 17.70 -23.39 3.85
N THR A 164 18.83 -22.72 3.86
CA THR A 164 18.92 -21.30 3.52
C THR A 164 18.56 -21.19 2.04
N TYR A 165 17.31 -20.87 1.76
CA TYR A 165 16.93 -20.40 0.43
C TYR A 165 17.56 -19.02 0.26
N GLU A 166 18.63 -18.92 -0.50
CA GLU A 166 19.07 -17.64 -1.06
C GLU A 166 17.94 -17.14 -1.97
N LYS A 167 17.11 -16.27 -1.43
CA LYS A 167 16.15 -15.51 -2.19
C LYS A 167 16.94 -14.49 -3.01
N VAL A 168 17.23 -14.83 -4.25
CA VAL A 168 17.64 -13.83 -5.24
C VAL A 168 16.42 -12.94 -5.47
N SER A 169 16.29 -11.94 -4.64
CA SER A 169 15.26 -10.94 -4.77
C SER A 169 15.90 -9.67 -5.34
N SER A 170 15.57 -9.35 -6.57
CA SER A 170 15.47 -7.96 -6.99
C SER A 170 14.26 -7.39 -6.24
N SER A 171 14.36 -7.19 -4.94
CA SER A 171 13.26 -6.71 -4.13
C SER A 171 13.37 -5.20 -4.04
N SER A 172 12.43 -4.52 -4.67
CA SER A 172 12.10 -3.17 -4.22
C SER A 172 11.68 -3.27 -2.76
N SER A 173 12.33 -2.52 -1.88
CA SER A 173 11.95 -2.47 -0.47
C SER A 173 10.75 -1.54 -0.30
N ILE A 174 9.76 -1.97 0.49
CA ILE A 174 8.61 -1.15 0.83
C ILE A 174 8.63 -0.94 2.33
N SER A 175 8.76 0.31 2.76
CA SER A 175 8.59 0.69 4.16
C SER A 175 7.21 1.30 4.38
N ILE A 176 6.57 0.92 5.49
CA ILE A 176 5.23 1.39 5.83
C ILE A 176 5.26 1.98 7.24
N ASP A 177 4.77 3.22 7.39
CA ASP A 177 4.46 3.85 8.68
C ASP A 177 2.99 4.27 8.66
N MET A 178 2.15 3.51 9.35
CA MET A 178 0.70 3.73 9.37
C MET A 178 0.21 3.99 10.79
N THR A 179 -0.54 5.06 10.95
CA THR A 179 -1.30 5.38 12.14
C THR A 179 -2.80 5.39 11.82
N LEU A 180 -3.53 4.45 12.39
CA LEU A 180 -4.96 4.28 12.14
C LEU A 180 -5.77 4.37 13.42
N ASP A 181 -6.65 5.35 13.51
CA ASP A 181 -7.64 5.42 14.56
C ASP A 181 -8.76 4.43 14.29
N LEU A 182 -8.86 3.42 15.13
CA LEU A 182 -9.93 2.43 15.07
C LEU A 182 -11.22 3.05 15.61
N THR A 183 -12.28 2.93 14.84
CA THR A 183 -13.63 3.36 15.23
C THR A 183 -14.46 2.15 15.66
N PRO A 184 -15.56 2.33 16.45
CA PRO A 184 -16.45 1.23 16.81
C PRO A 184 -17.13 0.55 15.62
N ASP A 185 -17.13 1.19 14.45
CA ASP A 185 -17.71 0.64 13.23
C ASP A 185 -16.82 -0.41 12.55
N ALA A 186 -15.53 -0.39 12.90
CA ALA A 186 -14.57 -1.39 12.44
C ALA A 186 -14.58 -2.63 13.35
N LEU A 187 -14.35 -3.80 12.75
CA LEU A 187 -14.17 -5.07 13.43
C LEU A 187 -12.71 -5.47 13.40
N ALA A 188 -12.08 -5.56 14.56
CA ALA A 188 -10.78 -6.19 14.72
C ALA A 188 -10.93 -7.66 15.12
N GLN A 189 -10.15 -8.54 14.52
CA GLN A 189 -10.15 -9.96 14.81
C GLN A 189 -8.71 -10.40 15.13
N ILE A 190 -8.54 -11.07 16.27
CA ILE A 190 -7.30 -11.78 16.60
C ILE A 190 -7.57 -13.26 16.33
N VAL A 191 -6.90 -13.83 15.34
CA VAL A 191 -7.15 -15.20 14.86
C VAL A 191 -6.09 -16.12 15.44
N PHE A 192 -6.51 -17.08 16.29
CA PHE A 192 -5.61 -18.06 16.93
C PHE A 192 -5.41 -19.29 16.06
N ASP A 193 -6.46 -19.78 15.43
CA ASP A 193 -6.39 -20.89 14.50
C ASP A 193 -7.26 -20.61 13.27
N PRO A 194 -6.62 -20.25 12.15
CA PRO A 194 -7.36 -19.99 10.90
C PRO A 194 -8.12 -21.19 10.33
N LYS A 195 -7.67 -22.41 10.67
CA LYS A 195 -8.27 -23.65 10.14
C LYS A 195 -9.57 -24.00 10.83
N VAL A 196 -9.65 -23.76 12.14
CA VAL A 196 -10.84 -24.01 12.97
C VAL A 196 -11.72 -22.76 13.09
N GLY A 197 -11.17 -21.59 12.76
CA GLY A 197 -11.89 -20.32 12.85
C GLY A 197 -11.90 -19.70 14.25
N ASP A 198 -11.00 -20.13 15.13
CA ASP A 198 -10.87 -19.58 16.49
C ASP A 198 -10.34 -18.14 16.40
N ALA A 199 -11.20 -17.19 16.76
CA ALA A 199 -10.87 -15.78 16.76
C ALA A 199 -11.59 -15.01 17.84
N ILE A 200 -10.89 -14.06 18.46
CA ILE A 200 -11.50 -13.02 19.29
C ILE A 200 -11.85 -11.85 18.39
N LYS A 201 -13.12 -11.46 18.42
CA LYS A 201 -13.66 -10.34 17.66
C LYS A 201 -13.98 -9.19 18.59
N ALA A 202 -13.46 -8.02 18.28
CA ALA A 202 -13.69 -6.82 19.09
C ALA A 202 -14.09 -5.63 18.21
N ARG A 203 -14.98 -4.79 18.77
CA ARG A 203 -15.25 -3.45 18.25
C ARG A 203 -14.96 -2.46 19.36
N GLY A 204 -14.32 -1.37 19.00
CA GLY A 204 -13.92 -0.39 20.01
C GLY A 204 -13.26 0.82 19.43
N ARG A 205 -12.71 1.64 20.31
CA ARG A 205 -11.86 2.78 19.92
C ARG A 205 -10.44 2.47 20.33
N GLY A 206 -9.50 2.78 19.47
CA GLY A 206 -8.09 2.60 19.74
C GLY A 206 -7.25 3.22 18.64
N ASN A 207 -5.94 3.25 18.87
CA ASN A 207 -4.98 3.68 17.88
C ASN A 207 -4.12 2.46 17.51
N LEU A 208 -4.03 2.17 16.23
CA LEU A 208 -3.18 1.12 15.67
C LEU A 208 -2.00 1.78 14.96
N GLN A 209 -0.80 1.42 15.36
CA GLN A 209 0.43 1.83 14.67
C GLN A 209 1.09 0.61 14.07
N ILE A 210 1.39 0.67 12.77
CA ILE A 210 2.10 -0.37 12.05
C ILE A 210 3.35 0.26 11.44
N LYS A 211 4.51 -0.32 11.76
CA LYS A 211 5.80 0.05 11.16
C LYS A 211 6.43 -1.20 10.57
N MET A 212 6.74 -1.13 9.29
CA MET A 212 7.40 -2.20 8.53
C MET A 212 8.54 -1.57 7.72
N ASN A 213 9.69 -2.22 7.71
CA ASN A 213 10.88 -1.83 6.95
C ASN A 213 11.35 -2.99 6.07
#